data_ec597bb274b3f8f53ab31d319f65b737
#
_entry.id   ec597bb274b3f8f53ab31d319f65b737
#
_cell.length_a   1.000
_cell.length_b   1.000
_cell.length_c   1.000
_cell.angle_alpha   90.00
_cell.angle_beta   90.00
_cell.angle_gamma   90.00
#
_symmetry.space_group_name_H-M   'P 1'
#
loop_
_entity.id
_entity.type
_entity.pdbx_description
1 polymer ?
#
loop_
_entity_poly.entity_id
_entity_poly.type
_entity_poly.pdbx_seq_one_letter_code
_entity_poly.pdbx_strand_id
1 'polypeptide(L)'
;MAHKNNHLVIMAGGVGSRFWPMSTEEKPKQFIDVLGTGRTLLQLTFDRFEGICDPENVWVVTNKKYAALVQEQLPEIPVGNIVQEPCRRNTAPCVAYISWRIKEKDPNANIVVSPSDHIVTNSTEFRRVIVSALKFTGETDSIVTLGMKPTRPETGYGYVQGDLRTPSARNKEIFRVDQFREKPNLETAKKYVSDKNFFWNAGIFIMSAATIVNAFRVYQPAIAKIFESLRPIYGTPQEQEQIDLKYPECENISIDYAIMEKAEEIFVFPANFGWSDLGTWGSLLAQSHRDLYGNATIGNNIQMIESKNNIVHTLSEKKVVIQGLEGYIVAEEDGTLLICKMSEEQRIKQFSGMN
;
A
#
# COMPACT_ATOMS: atom_id res chain seq x y z
N MET A 1 -5.85 -12.46 -20.99
CA MET A 1 -6.25 -11.18 -21.63
C MET A 1 -6.64 -10.26 -20.50
N ALA A 2 -6.09 -9.03 -20.46
CA ALA A 2 -6.58 -8.02 -19.53
C ALA A 2 -8.07 -7.78 -19.79
N HIS A 3 -8.90 -7.82 -18.76
CA HIS A 3 -10.31 -7.46 -18.92
C HIS A 3 -10.38 -5.93 -19.05
N LYS A 4 -10.99 -5.43 -20.12
CA LYS A 4 -11.09 -3.99 -20.43
C LYS A 4 -11.61 -3.11 -19.27
N ASN A 5 -12.32 -3.71 -18.33
CA ASN A 5 -12.94 -3.02 -17.19
C ASN A 5 -12.16 -3.19 -15.88
N ASN A 6 -10.96 -3.79 -15.89
CA ASN A 6 -10.13 -3.85 -14.71
C ASN A 6 -9.35 -2.54 -14.56
N HIS A 7 -9.49 -1.91 -13.40
CA HIS A 7 -8.81 -0.68 -13.04
C HIS A 7 -7.89 -0.90 -11.84
N LEU A 8 -6.69 -0.36 -11.90
CA LEU A 8 -5.77 -0.30 -10.77
C LEU A 8 -5.77 1.11 -10.18
N VAL A 9 -5.94 1.20 -8.88
CA VAL A 9 -5.77 2.44 -8.10
C VAL A 9 -4.58 2.27 -7.18
N ILE A 10 -3.52 3.03 -7.40
CA ILE A 10 -2.33 3.06 -6.56
C ILE A 10 -2.44 4.27 -5.61
N MET A 11 -2.49 4.01 -4.30
CA MET A 11 -2.51 5.06 -3.28
C MET A 11 -1.08 5.47 -2.93
N ALA A 12 -0.67 6.69 -3.28
CA ALA A 12 0.69 7.21 -3.13
C ALA A 12 0.76 8.49 -2.26
N GLY A 13 0.08 8.48 -1.10
CA GLY A 13 -0.08 9.64 -0.23
C GLY A 13 0.81 9.69 1.02
N GLY A 14 1.49 8.60 1.39
CA GLY A 14 2.33 8.50 2.59
C GLY A 14 3.70 9.20 2.43
N VAL A 15 4.39 9.52 3.53
CA VAL A 15 5.79 9.99 3.49
C VAL A 15 6.78 8.87 3.77
N GLY A 16 6.44 7.94 4.66
CA GLY A 16 7.34 6.86 5.06
C GLY A 16 8.51 7.34 5.93
N SER A 17 8.30 8.30 6.82
CA SER A 17 9.31 9.02 7.61
C SER A 17 10.26 8.15 8.46
N ARG A 18 9.94 6.86 8.66
CA ARG A 18 10.83 5.91 9.34
C ARG A 18 12.06 5.52 8.50
N PHE A 19 12.03 5.75 7.18
CA PHE A 19 13.14 5.48 6.27
C PHE A 19 14.07 6.70 6.08
N TRP A 20 13.95 7.72 6.94
CA TRP A 20 14.93 8.80 6.92
C TRP A 20 16.37 8.26 7.12
N PRO A 21 17.38 8.77 6.43
CA PRO A 21 17.41 9.96 5.55
C PRO A 21 16.92 9.70 4.12
N MET A 22 16.66 8.47 3.71
CA MET A 22 16.23 8.16 2.35
C MET A 22 14.87 8.77 2.01
N SER A 23 13.89 8.69 2.93
CA SER A 23 12.58 9.28 2.72
C SER A 23 12.46 10.64 3.40
N THR A 24 12.05 11.65 2.65
CA THR A 24 11.81 13.02 3.10
C THR A 24 10.40 13.46 2.70
N GLU A 25 9.99 14.67 3.10
CA GLU A 25 8.73 15.25 2.62
C GLU A 25 8.76 15.59 1.12
N GLU A 26 9.94 15.86 0.57
CA GLU A 26 10.14 16.14 -0.85
C GLU A 26 10.18 14.87 -1.68
N LYS A 27 10.75 13.80 -1.11
CA LYS A 27 10.92 12.49 -1.76
C LYS A 27 10.43 11.37 -0.85
N PRO A 28 9.10 11.12 -0.79
CA PRO A 28 8.52 10.06 0.02
C PRO A 28 8.98 8.65 -0.38
N LYS A 29 8.86 7.70 0.55
CA LYS A 29 9.33 6.31 0.43
C LYS A 29 8.93 5.63 -0.88
N GLN A 30 7.72 5.83 -1.36
CA GLN A 30 7.24 5.20 -2.60
C GLN A 30 7.97 5.65 -3.86
N PHE A 31 8.61 6.81 -3.83
CA PHE A 31 9.37 7.37 -4.97
C PHE A 31 10.87 7.05 -4.92
N ILE A 32 11.28 6.12 -4.03
CA ILE A 32 12.67 5.76 -3.78
C ILE A 32 12.91 4.31 -4.18
N ASP A 33 14.11 4.02 -4.71
CA ASP A 33 14.62 2.66 -4.88
C ASP A 33 15.17 2.13 -3.55
N VAL A 34 14.27 1.68 -2.68
CA VAL A 34 14.62 1.18 -1.35
C VAL A 34 15.35 -0.15 -1.41
N LEU A 35 15.18 -0.91 -2.50
CA LEU A 35 15.74 -2.25 -2.68
C LEU A 35 17.07 -2.26 -3.46
N GLY A 36 17.47 -1.14 -4.05
CA GLY A 36 18.66 -1.07 -4.91
C GLY A 36 18.51 -1.82 -6.24
N THR A 37 17.30 -1.91 -6.76
CA THR A 37 16.97 -2.67 -7.98
C THR A 37 16.92 -1.81 -9.24
N GLY A 38 17.13 -0.51 -9.13
CA GLY A 38 16.92 0.46 -10.19
C GLY A 38 15.46 0.87 -10.40
N ARG A 39 14.52 0.39 -9.53
CA ARG A 39 13.10 0.68 -9.60
C ARG A 39 12.59 1.20 -8.26
N THR A 40 11.80 2.26 -8.26
CA THR A 40 11.13 2.76 -7.07
C THR A 40 9.98 1.85 -6.62
N LEU A 41 9.53 1.95 -5.38
CA LEU A 41 8.40 1.13 -4.89
C LEU A 41 7.11 1.39 -5.68
N LEU A 42 6.88 2.63 -6.12
CA LEU A 42 5.77 2.98 -7.00
C LEU A 42 5.86 2.25 -8.34
N GLN A 43 7.04 2.26 -8.96
CA GLN A 43 7.30 1.54 -10.21
C GLN A 43 7.14 0.04 -10.05
N LEU A 44 7.70 -0.55 -8.97
CA LEU A 44 7.53 -1.98 -8.66
C LEU A 44 6.06 -2.34 -8.42
N THR A 45 5.27 -1.41 -7.87
CA THR A 45 3.83 -1.60 -7.69
C THR A 45 3.12 -1.60 -9.05
N PHE A 46 3.44 -0.67 -9.93
CA PHE A 46 2.90 -0.64 -11.30
C PHE A 46 3.25 -1.90 -12.09
N ASP A 47 4.53 -2.30 -12.10
CA ASP A 47 5.06 -3.44 -12.87
C ASP A 47 4.35 -4.77 -12.53
N ARG A 48 3.98 -4.99 -11.25
CA ARG A 48 3.34 -6.25 -10.84
C ARG A 48 1.91 -6.42 -11.38
N PHE A 49 1.28 -5.34 -11.87
CA PHE A 49 -0.04 -5.36 -12.50
C PHE A 49 0.01 -5.41 -14.04
N GLU A 50 1.20 -5.48 -14.63
CA GLU A 50 1.35 -5.62 -16.07
C GLU A 50 0.55 -6.82 -16.60
N GLY A 51 -0.28 -6.59 -17.65
CA GLY A 51 -1.18 -7.59 -18.24
C GLY A 51 -2.40 -7.98 -17.37
N ILE A 52 -2.64 -7.32 -16.23
CA ILE A 52 -3.88 -7.41 -15.44
C ILE A 52 -4.77 -6.20 -15.72
N CYS A 53 -4.18 -5.00 -15.71
CA CYS A 53 -4.83 -3.75 -16.05
C CYS A 53 -4.04 -3.07 -17.18
N ASP A 54 -4.74 -2.52 -18.17
CA ASP A 54 -4.12 -1.70 -19.21
C ASP A 54 -3.63 -0.37 -18.60
N PRO A 55 -2.50 0.22 -19.05
CA PRO A 55 -1.99 1.49 -18.53
C PRO A 55 -3.02 2.62 -18.51
N GLU A 56 -3.94 2.65 -19.48
CA GLU A 56 -5.05 3.60 -19.56
C GLU A 56 -6.05 3.48 -18.39
N ASN A 57 -6.05 2.34 -17.71
CA ASN A 57 -6.91 2.03 -16.56
C ASN A 57 -6.12 2.01 -15.23
N VAL A 58 -4.86 2.45 -15.25
CA VAL A 58 -4.08 2.65 -14.03
C VAL A 58 -4.24 4.09 -13.56
N TRP A 59 -4.53 4.24 -12.28
CA TRP A 59 -4.75 5.51 -11.60
C TRP A 59 -3.79 5.63 -10.42
N VAL A 60 -3.22 6.80 -10.23
CA VAL A 60 -2.42 7.09 -9.04
C VAL A 60 -3.06 8.23 -8.29
N VAL A 61 -3.46 7.97 -7.04
CA VAL A 61 -3.97 9.01 -6.14
C VAL A 61 -2.84 9.47 -5.24
N THR A 62 -2.50 10.74 -5.31
CA THR A 62 -1.37 11.31 -4.59
C THR A 62 -1.64 12.76 -4.16
N ASN A 63 -0.80 13.31 -3.28
CA ASN A 63 -0.86 14.73 -2.96
C ASN A 63 -0.42 15.56 -4.18
N LYS A 64 -1.04 16.72 -4.38
CA LYS A 64 -0.75 17.65 -5.48
C LYS A 64 0.74 17.92 -5.68
N LYS A 65 1.52 18.01 -4.60
CA LYS A 65 2.98 18.27 -4.66
C LYS A 65 3.79 17.12 -5.27
N TYR A 66 3.25 15.90 -5.35
CA TYR A 66 3.95 14.72 -5.88
C TYR A 66 3.50 14.33 -7.30
N ALA A 67 2.53 15.02 -7.88
CA ALA A 67 2.00 14.67 -9.21
C ALA A 67 3.09 14.64 -10.29
N ALA A 68 4.04 15.59 -10.25
CA ALA A 68 5.17 15.62 -11.17
C ALA A 68 6.09 14.40 -11.02
N LEU A 69 6.38 13.96 -9.78
CA LEU A 69 7.17 12.75 -9.52
C LEU A 69 6.49 11.49 -10.03
N VAL A 70 5.15 11.40 -9.90
CA VAL A 70 4.39 10.28 -10.46
C VAL A 70 4.52 10.26 -11.98
N GLN A 71 4.34 11.41 -12.64
CA GLN A 71 4.45 11.50 -14.10
C GLN A 71 5.85 11.17 -14.62
N GLU A 72 6.89 11.57 -13.88
CA GLU A 72 8.28 11.25 -14.20
C GLU A 72 8.55 9.74 -14.10
N GLN A 73 8.06 9.10 -13.03
CA GLN A 73 8.34 7.70 -12.75
C GLN A 73 7.44 6.72 -13.52
N LEU A 74 6.24 7.13 -13.89
CA LEU A 74 5.25 6.33 -14.62
C LEU A 74 4.74 7.10 -15.85
N PRO A 75 5.60 7.33 -16.86
CA PRO A 75 5.23 8.09 -18.06
C PRO A 75 4.18 7.37 -18.91
N GLU A 76 3.98 6.07 -18.71
CA GLU A 76 2.98 5.25 -19.43
C GLU A 76 1.55 5.57 -18.98
N ILE A 77 1.36 6.14 -17.78
CA ILE A 77 0.03 6.46 -17.27
C ILE A 77 -0.44 7.80 -17.84
N PRO A 78 -1.68 7.89 -18.36
CA PRO A 78 -2.24 9.16 -18.81
C PRO A 78 -2.19 10.21 -17.69
N VAL A 79 -1.76 11.44 -18.00
CA VAL A 79 -1.69 12.55 -17.02
C VAL A 79 -3.02 12.74 -16.28
N GLY A 80 -4.13 12.59 -17.01
CA GLY A 80 -5.47 12.68 -16.42
C GLY A 80 -5.79 11.58 -15.39
N ASN A 81 -5.01 10.52 -15.31
CA ASN A 81 -5.18 9.45 -14.32
C ASN A 81 -4.31 9.67 -13.05
N ILE A 82 -3.51 10.74 -13.01
CA ILE A 82 -2.82 11.17 -11.80
C ILE A 82 -3.76 12.09 -11.02
N VAL A 83 -4.41 11.54 -10.01
CA VAL A 83 -5.46 12.18 -9.23
C VAL A 83 -4.87 12.87 -8.01
N GLN A 84 -5.16 14.16 -7.85
CA GLN A 84 -4.47 15.00 -6.89
C GLN A 84 -5.36 15.32 -5.69
N GLU A 85 -4.92 14.89 -4.50
CA GLU A 85 -5.53 15.28 -3.23
C GLU A 85 -4.95 16.61 -2.75
N PRO A 86 -5.80 17.61 -2.41
CA PRO A 86 -5.33 18.92 -1.94
C PRO A 86 -4.75 18.85 -0.51
N CYS A 87 -5.23 17.92 0.30
CA CYS A 87 -4.78 17.71 1.67
C CYS A 87 -4.91 16.24 2.07
N ARG A 88 -4.26 15.85 3.15
CA ARG A 88 -4.36 14.49 3.70
C ARG A 88 -5.67 14.32 4.48
N ARG A 89 -6.47 13.31 4.12
CA ARG A 89 -7.71 12.91 4.80
C ARG A 89 -7.79 11.39 5.03
N ASN A 90 -6.62 10.71 5.07
CA ASN A 90 -6.53 9.26 5.18
C ASN A 90 -7.12 8.54 3.94
N THR A 91 -7.32 7.21 4.02
CA THR A 91 -7.59 6.39 2.84
C THR A 91 -9.06 6.33 2.40
N ALA A 92 -10.03 6.62 3.27
CA ALA A 92 -11.43 6.57 2.85
C ALA A 92 -11.80 7.67 1.82
N PRO A 93 -11.50 8.96 2.02
CA PRO A 93 -11.74 9.97 1.00
C PRO A 93 -10.96 9.74 -0.29
N CYS A 94 -9.71 9.22 -0.19
CA CYS A 94 -8.91 8.81 -1.33
C CYS A 94 -9.66 7.78 -2.20
N VAL A 95 -10.08 6.66 -1.59
CA VAL A 95 -10.82 5.59 -2.28
C VAL A 95 -12.17 6.08 -2.77
N ALA A 96 -12.88 6.91 -2.00
CA ALA A 96 -14.15 7.48 -2.44
C ALA A 96 -13.98 8.31 -3.71
N TYR A 97 -13.10 9.31 -3.70
CA TYR A 97 -12.86 10.19 -4.83
C TYR A 97 -12.62 9.41 -6.12
N ILE A 98 -11.63 8.52 -6.08
CA ILE A 98 -11.27 7.78 -7.30
C ILE A 98 -12.36 6.80 -7.74
N SER A 99 -13.12 6.20 -6.81
CA SER A 99 -14.18 5.25 -7.14
C SER A 99 -15.34 5.93 -7.85
N TRP A 100 -15.77 7.13 -7.42
CA TRP A 100 -16.76 7.92 -8.14
C TRP A 100 -16.28 8.31 -9.53
N ARG A 101 -15.04 8.78 -9.64
CA ARG A 101 -14.45 9.19 -10.91
C ARG A 101 -14.34 8.05 -11.92
N ILE A 102 -13.86 6.88 -11.48
CA ILE A 102 -13.78 5.68 -12.33
C ILE A 102 -15.19 5.26 -12.74
N LYS A 103 -16.16 5.23 -11.82
CA LYS A 103 -17.52 4.82 -12.10
C LYS A 103 -18.21 5.71 -13.14
N GLU A 104 -17.95 7.01 -13.17
CA GLU A 104 -18.49 7.91 -14.21
C GLU A 104 -17.84 7.63 -15.58
N LYS A 105 -16.54 7.25 -15.61
CA LYS A 105 -15.84 6.87 -16.85
C LYS A 105 -16.22 5.48 -17.34
N ASP A 106 -16.30 4.51 -16.43
CA ASP A 106 -16.64 3.10 -16.69
C ASP A 106 -17.61 2.58 -15.62
N PRO A 107 -18.92 2.56 -15.91
CA PRO A 107 -19.92 2.05 -14.94
C PRO A 107 -19.75 0.58 -14.55
N ASN A 108 -19.03 -0.22 -15.36
CA ASN A 108 -18.78 -1.64 -15.13
C ASN A 108 -17.36 -1.89 -14.57
N ALA A 109 -16.66 -0.87 -14.14
CA ALA A 109 -15.31 -0.96 -13.63
C ALA A 109 -15.21 -1.92 -12.45
N ASN A 110 -14.19 -2.78 -12.49
CA ASN A 110 -13.76 -3.62 -11.38
C ASN A 110 -12.40 -3.11 -10.92
N ILE A 111 -12.27 -2.74 -9.65
CA ILE A 111 -11.19 -1.93 -9.14
C ILE A 111 -10.31 -2.75 -8.20
N VAL A 112 -8.99 -2.67 -8.38
CA VAL A 112 -8.01 -3.05 -7.36
C VAL A 112 -7.45 -1.77 -6.74
N VAL A 113 -7.61 -1.58 -5.45
CA VAL A 113 -6.94 -0.53 -4.68
C VAL A 113 -5.71 -1.12 -4.02
N SER A 114 -4.54 -0.54 -4.25
CA SER A 114 -3.25 -1.04 -3.73
C SER A 114 -2.41 0.11 -3.16
N PRO A 115 -1.76 -0.07 -2.01
CA PRO A 115 -0.70 0.82 -1.56
C PRO A 115 0.46 0.84 -2.56
N SER A 116 1.18 1.97 -2.64
CA SER A 116 2.32 2.18 -3.55
C SER A 116 3.66 1.71 -3.01
N ASP A 117 3.73 1.30 -1.74
CA ASP A 117 4.99 1.19 -1.00
C ASP A 117 5.21 -0.18 -0.33
N HIS A 118 4.44 -1.19 -0.74
CA HIS A 118 4.56 -2.56 -0.27
C HIS A 118 5.45 -3.41 -1.18
N ILE A 119 6.12 -4.41 -0.59
CA ILE A 119 6.90 -5.41 -1.31
C ILE A 119 6.06 -6.67 -1.56
N VAL A 120 6.28 -7.28 -2.71
CA VAL A 120 5.79 -8.60 -3.11
C VAL A 120 6.95 -9.34 -3.77
N THR A 121 7.35 -10.49 -3.22
CA THR A 121 8.51 -11.25 -3.73
C THR A 121 8.13 -12.36 -4.71
N ASN A 122 6.88 -12.83 -4.70
CA ASN A 122 6.34 -13.82 -5.64
C ASN A 122 5.27 -13.20 -6.53
N SER A 123 5.71 -12.57 -7.63
CA SER A 123 4.82 -11.89 -8.59
C SER A 123 3.87 -12.85 -9.32
N THR A 124 4.28 -14.12 -9.54
CA THR A 124 3.42 -15.12 -10.19
C THR A 124 2.21 -15.45 -9.33
N GLU A 125 2.43 -15.74 -8.05
CA GLU A 125 1.34 -16.02 -7.12
C GLU A 125 0.48 -14.78 -6.86
N PHE A 126 1.09 -13.60 -6.74
CA PHE A 126 0.36 -12.34 -6.63
C PHE A 126 -0.61 -12.14 -7.80
N ARG A 127 -0.11 -12.31 -9.03
CA ARG A 127 -0.93 -12.19 -10.25
C ARG A 127 -2.10 -13.18 -10.26
N ARG A 128 -1.84 -14.45 -9.89
CA ARG A 128 -2.89 -15.49 -9.80
C ARG A 128 -4.01 -15.08 -8.84
N VAL A 129 -3.63 -14.60 -7.65
CA VAL A 129 -4.56 -14.18 -6.60
C VAL A 129 -5.38 -12.97 -7.05
N ILE A 130 -4.74 -11.94 -7.61
CA ILE A 130 -5.43 -10.72 -8.10
C ILE A 130 -6.43 -11.06 -9.22
N VAL A 131 -6.02 -11.84 -10.23
CA VAL A 131 -6.90 -12.23 -11.34
C VAL A 131 -8.10 -13.04 -10.84
N SER A 132 -7.87 -13.96 -9.88
CA SER A 132 -8.92 -14.77 -9.26
C SER A 132 -9.90 -13.92 -8.43
N ALA A 133 -9.38 -12.93 -7.67
CA ALA A 133 -10.21 -12.00 -6.90
C ALA A 133 -11.02 -11.06 -7.80
N LEU A 134 -10.42 -10.53 -8.88
CA LEU A 134 -11.11 -9.72 -9.88
C LEU A 134 -12.25 -10.48 -10.55
N LYS A 135 -12.04 -11.76 -10.89
CA LYS A 135 -13.11 -12.59 -11.42
C LYS A 135 -14.25 -12.72 -10.43
N PHE A 136 -13.95 -12.96 -9.16
CA PHE A 136 -14.96 -13.10 -8.10
C PHE A 136 -15.78 -11.82 -7.92
N THR A 137 -15.11 -10.66 -7.80
CA THR A 137 -15.78 -9.37 -7.59
C THR A 137 -16.50 -8.83 -8.82
N GLY A 138 -16.10 -9.26 -10.01
CA GLY A 138 -16.84 -8.97 -11.25
C GLY A 138 -18.16 -9.72 -11.39
N GLU A 139 -18.38 -10.77 -10.57
CA GLU A 139 -19.59 -11.60 -10.56
C GLU A 139 -20.41 -11.46 -9.27
N THR A 140 -19.95 -10.62 -8.31
CA THR A 140 -20.58 -10.45 -6.99
C THR A 140 -20.53 -9.00 -6.54
N ASP A 141 -21.44 -8.61 -5.64
CA ASP A 141 -21.45 -7.29 -5.00
C ASP A 141 -20.58 -7.28 -3.72
N SER A 142 -19.42 -7.95 -3.77
CA SER A 142 -18.55 -8.16 -2.62
C SER A 142 -17.27 -7.34 -2.68
N ILE A 143 -16.69 -7.09 -1.52
CA ILE A 143 -15.33 -6.55 -1.37
C ILE A 143 -14.42 -7.70 -0.95
N VAL A 144 -13.30 -7.88 -1.65
CA VAL A 144 -12.27 -8.86 -1.29
C VAL A 144 -11.04 -8.13 -0.78
N THR A 145 -10.53 -8.56 0.39
CA THR A 145 -9.19 -8.18 0.86
C THR A 145 -8.24 -9.36 0.79
N LEU A 146 -6.93 -9.10 0.65
CA LEU A 146 -5.91 -10.14 0.66
C LEU A 146 -5.40 -10.36 2.08
N GLY A 147 -5.45 -11.61 2.54
CA GLY A 147 -5.07 -12.02 3.89
C GLY A 147 -3.71 -12.70 3.91
N MET A 148 -2.75 -12.14 4.66
CA MET A 148 -1.41 -12.71 4.84
C MET A 148 -1.33 -13.47 6.15
N LYS A 149 -0.73 -14.66 6.16
CA LYS A 149 -0.58 -15.45 7.40
C LYS A 149 0.29 -14.70 8.41
N PRO A 150 -0.21 -14.43 9.63
CA PRO A 150 0.56 -13.77 10.66
C PRO A 150 1.72 -14.66 11.12
N THR A 151 2.91 -14.05 11.24
CA THR A 151 4.12 -14.73 11.75
C THR A 151 4.60 -14.18 13.11
N ARG A 152 4.04 -13.03 13.53
CA ARG A 152 4.34 -12.34 14.79
C ARG A 152 3.12 -11.49 15.21
N PRO A 153 3.03 -11.10 16.50
CA PRO A 153 1.93 -10.24 16.97
C PRO A 153 2.16 -8.76 16.61
N GLU A 154 1.93 -8.41 15.35
CA GLU A 154 2.10 -7.06 14.85
C GLU A 154 0.91 -6.19 15.25
N THR A 155 1.17 -5.06 15.92
CA THR A 155 0.13 -4.13 16.38
C THR A 155 -0.12 -2.98 15.40
N GLY A 156 0.73 -2.84 14.39
CA GLY A 156 0.62 -1.83 13.33
C GLY A 156 -0.27 -2.25 12.15
N TYR A 157 -0.73 -3.51 12.13
CA TYR A 157 -1.52 -4.06 11.02
C TYR A 157 -2.98 -4.30 11.40
N GLY A 158 -3.85 -4.27 10.41
CA GLY A 158 -5.19 -4.83 10.52
C GLY A 158 -5.16 -6.36 10.50
N TYR A 159 -6.12 -6.97 11.18
CA TYR A 159 -6.35 -8.41 11.18
C TYR A 159 -7.75 -8.73 10.68
N VAL A 160 -7.82 -9.78 9.87
CA VAL A 160 -9.07 -10.27 9.27
C VAL A 160 -9.27 -11.72 9.67
N GLN A 161 -10.43 -12.03 10.24
CA GLN A 161 -10.84 -13.41 10.53
C GLN A 161 -11.72 -13.92 9.39
N GLY A 162 -11.34 -15.05 8.78
CA GLY A 162 -12.15 -15.72 7.77
C GLY A 162 -12.69 -17.04 8.28
N ASP A 163 -13.95 -17.36 8.00
CA ASP A 163 -14.48 -18.71 8.26
C ASP A 163 -13.96 -19.72 7.21
N LEU A 164 -12.80 -20.30 7.49
CA LEU A 164 -12.14 -21.27 6.58
C LEU A 164 -12.93 -22.57 6.38
N ARG A 165 -13.97 -22.82 7.15
CA ARG A 165 -14.85 -24.00 7.00
C ARG A 165 -15.91 -23.79 5.93
N THR A 166 -16.22 -22.51 5.63
CA THR A 166 -17.29 -22.12 4.72
C THR A 166 -16.73 -21.27 3.56
N PRO A 167 -16.03 -21.91 2.61
CA PRO A 167 -15.55 -21.20 1.43
C PRO A 167 -16.71 -20.71 0.56
N SER A 168 -16.50 -19.61 -0.15
CA SER A 168 -17.50 -19.10 -1.09
C SER A 168 -17.88 -20.15 -2.14
N ALA A 169 -19.16 -20.19 -2.51
CA ALA A 169 -19.63 -21.10 -3.54
C ALA A 169 -18.98 -20.85 -4.91
N ARG A 170 -18.62 -19.61 -5.22
CA ARG A 170 -18.03 -19.20 -6.50
C ARG A 170 -16.52 -19.38 -6.57
N ASN A 171 -15.83 -19.30 -5.42
CA ASN A 171 -14.38 -19.50 -5.35
C ASN A 171 -13.99 -20.12 -4.00
N LYS A 172 -13.42 -21.32 -4.04
CA LYS A 172 -13.10 -22.10 -2.85
C LYS A 172 -11.89 -21.60 -2.06
N GLU A 173 -11.15 -20.64 -2.60
CA GLU A 173 -10.02 -19.98 -1.93
C GLU A 173 -10.43 -18.64 -1.26
N ILE A 174 -11.69 -18.22 -1.41
CA ILE A 174 -12.23 -16.96 -0.87
C ILE A 174 -13.24 -17.29 0.22
N PHE A 175 -13.09 -16.65 1.37
CA PHE A 175 -13.87 -16.91 2.57
C PHE A 175 -14.56 -15.65 3.06
N ARG A 176 -15.77 -15.78 3.61
CA ARG A 176 -16.45 -14.64 4.23
C ARG A 176 -15.67 -14.18 5.45
N VAL A 177 -15.62 -12.87 5.66
CA VAL A 177 -15.00 -12.26 6.84
C VAL A 177 -16.00 -12.27 7.99
N ASP A 178 -15.59 -12.86 9.11
CA ASP A 178 -16.36 -12.84 10.36
C ASP A 178 -16.04 -11.61 11.19
N GLN A 179 -14.77 -11.18 11.15
CA GLN A 179 -14.29 -10.03 11.91
C GLN A 179 -13.16 -9.35 11.16
N PHE A 180 -13.21 -8.01 11.14
CA PHE A 180 -12.11 -7.15 10.73
C PHE A 180 -11.71 -6.29 11.93
N ARG A 181 -10.42 -6.21 12.25
CA ARG A 181 -9.92 -5.43 13.39
C ARG A 181 -8.64 -4.71 13.02
N GLU A 182 -8.73 -3.39 12.95
CA GLU A 182 -7.57 -2.52 12.65
C GLU A 182 -6.75 -2.27 13.91
N LYS A 183 -5.44 -2.49 13.82
CA LYS A 183 -4.42 -2.17 14.85
C LYS A 183 -4.80 -2.58 16.27
N PRO A 184 -4.92 -3.90 16.54
CA PRO A 184 -5.25 -4.39 17.88
C PRO A 184 -4.12 -4.13 18.88
N ASN A 185 -4.43 -4.20 20.17
CA ASN A 185 -3.40 -4.21 21.20
C ASN A 185 -2.58 -5.51 21.15
N LEU A 186 -1.42 -5.52 21.81
CA LEU A 186 -0.47 -6.65 21.79
C LEU A 186 -1.08 -7.97 22.27
N GLU A 187 -1.91 -7.94 23.31
CA GLU A 187 -2.54 -9.16 23.83
C GLU A 187 -3.51 -9.76 22.84
N THR A 188 -4.31 -8.93 22.19
CA THR A 188 -5.22 -9.34 21.13
C THR A 188 -4.45 -9.86 19.91
N ALA A 189 -3.38 -9.16 19.50
CA ALA A 189 -2.54 -9.59 18.38
C ALA A 189 -1.90 -10.98 18.64
N LYS A 190 -1.44 -11.26 19.88
CA LYS A 190 -0.92 -12.59 20.26
C LYS A 190 -1.97 -13.69 20.11
N LYS A 191 -3.24 -13.41 20.49
CA LYS A 191 -4.35 -14.38 20.30
C LYS A 191 -4.60 -14.64 18.83
N TYR A 192 -4.60 -13.60 17.99
CA TYR A 192 -4.83 -13.73 16.56
C TYR A 192 -3.73 -14.52 15.84
N VAL A 193 -2.47 -14.37 16.23
CA VAL A 193 -1.35 -15.16 15.66
C VAL A 193 -1.50 -16.65 15.98
N SER A 194 -2.06 -17.00 17.13
CA SER A 194 -2.27 -18.40 17.53
C SER A 194 -3.48 -19.05 16.86
N ASP A 195 -4.40 -18.27 16.30
CA ASP A 195 -5.60 -18.74 15.59
C ASP A 195 -5.34 -18.78 14.08
N LYS A 196 -5.50 -19.95 13.47
CA LYS A 196 -5.27 -20.17 12.04
C LYS A 196 -6.25 -19.45 11.11
N ASN A 197 -7.38 -18.96 11.65
CA ASN A 197 -8.40 -18.25 10.91
C ASN A 197 -8.11 -16.74 10.76
N PHE A 198 -7.09 -16.21 11.45
CA PHE A 198 -6.71 -14.81 11.33
C PHE A 198 -5.58 -14.61 10.35
N PHE A 199 -5.71 -13.51 9.61
CA PHE A 199 -4.75 -13.04 8.59
C PHE A 199 -4.45 -11.56 8.82
N TRP A 200 -3.24 -11.13 8.50
CA TRP A 200 -2.96 -9.70 8.34
C TRP A 200 -3.67 -9.17 7.11
N ASN A 201 -4.30 -8.02 7.22
CA ASN A 201 -4.82 -7.27 6.09
C ASN A 201 -3.67 -6.67 5.27
N ALA A 202 -3.53 -7.08 4.02
CA ALA A 202 -2.50 -6.54 3.14
C ALA A 202 -2.79 -5.08 2.67
N GLY A 203 -3.96 -4.53 3.00
CA GLY A 203 -4.37 -3.21 2.52
C GLY A 203 -4.64 -3.15 1.01
N ILE A 204 -4.79 -4.31 0.37
CA ILE A 204 -5.16 -4.44 -1.05
C ILE A 204 -6.62 -4.87 -1.09
N PHE A 205 -7.46 -4.06 -1.73
CA PHE A 205 -8.90 -4.27 -1.81
C PHE A 205 -9.35 -4.41 -3.26
N ILE A 206 -10.20 -5.40 -3.53
CA ILE A 206 -10.73 -5.68 -4.86
C ILE A 206 -12.26 -5.63 -4.80
N MET A 207 -12.91 -4.87 -5.67
CA MET A 207 -14.36 -4.69 -5.70
C MET A 207 -14.81 -4.01 -6.98
N SER A 208 -16.10 -4.11 -7.32
CA SER A 208 -16.65 -3.27 -8.39
C SER A 208 -16.78 -1.81 -7.94
N ALA A 209 -16.71 -0.87 -8.88
CA ALA A 209 -16.95 0.54 -8.62
C ALA A 209 -18.36 0.78 -8.05
N ALA A 210 -19.33 -0.03 -8.47
CA ALA A 210 -20.70 0.03 -7.96
C ALA A 210 -20.75 -0.40 -6.49
N THR A 211 -20.10 -1.49 -6.14
CA THR A 211 -20.05 -2.04 -4.77
C THR A 211 -19.46 -1.02 -3.78
N ILE A 212 -18.29 -0.45 -4.08
CA ILE A 212 -17.64 0.49 -3.16
C ILE A 212 -18.40 1.81 -3.04
N VAL A 213 -18.94 2.35 -4.14
CA VAL A 213 -19.78 3.54 -4.11
C VAL A 213 -21.03 3.31 -3.25
N ASN A 214 -21.67 2.13 -3.37
CA ASN A 214 -22.79 1.78 -2.54
C ASN A 214 -22.42 1.62 -1.06
N ALA A 215 -21.26 1.02 -0.76
CA ALA A 215 -20.76 0.91 0.61
C ALA A 215 -20.54 2.30 1.25
N PHE A 216 -19.99 3.27 0.52
CA PHE A 216 -19.88 4.64 1.02
C PHE A 216 -21.25 5.28 1.27
N ARG A 217 -22.24 5.06 0.43
CA ARG A 217 -23.61 5.59 0.65
C ARG A 217 -24.22 5.06 1.94
N VAL A 218 -23.99 3.79 2.24
CA VAL A 218 -24.54 3.13 3.43
C VAL A 218 -23.76 3.49 4.69
N TYR A 219 -22.43 3.41 4.66
CA TYR A 219 -21.61 3.48 5.87
C TYR A 219 -20.94 4.84 6.08
N GLN A 220 -20.84 5.68 5.03
CA GLN A 220 -20.23 7.01 5.06
C GLN A 220 -21.01 8.02 4.22
N PRO A 221 -22.29 8.28 4.53
CA PRO A 221 -23.17 9.11 3.70
C PRO A 221 -22.69 10.55 3.55
N ALA A 222 -21.96 11.10 4.52
CA ALA A 222 -21.37 12.44 4.42
C ALA A 222 -20.30 12.51 3.33
N ILE A 223 -19.36 11.54 3.30
CA ILE A 223 -18.34 11.43 2.26
C ILE A 223 -19.00 11.17 0.90
N ALA A 224 -19.97 10.25 0.84
CA ALA A 224 -20.71 9.93 -0.38
C ALA A 224 -21.37 11.17 -0.98
N LYS A 225 -22.05 12.00 -0.17
CA LYS A 225 -22.70 13.24 -0.60
C LYS A 225 -21.75 14.22 -1.27
N ILE A 226 -20.53 14.36 -0.73
CA ILE A 226 -19.48 15.22 -1.31
C ILE A 226 -19.18 14.76 -2.73
N PHE A 227 -18.77 13.50 -2.91
CA PHE A 227 -18.33 13.01 -4.22
C PHE A 227 -19.47 12.80 -5.22
N GLU A 228 -20.69 12.52 -4.78
CA GLU A 228 -21.87 12.52 -5.64
C GLU A 228 -22.18 13.90 -6.20
N SER A 229 -22.00 14.96 -5.43
CA SER A 229 -22.20 16.33 -5.91
C SER A 229 -21.24 16.74 -7.02
N LEU A 230 -20.11 16.02 -7.16
CA LEU A 230 -19.07 16.29 -8.16
C LEU A 230 -19.24 15.47 -9.45
N ARG A 231 -20.19 14.56 -9.53
CA ARG A 231 -20.43 13.70 -10.72
C ARG A 231 -20.43 14.44 -12.06
N PRO A 232 -21.11 15.60 -12.19
CA PRO A 232 -21.18 16.28 -13.50
C PRO A 232 -19.84 16.85 -13.99
N ILE A 233 -18.84 16.93 -13.14
CA ILE A 233 -17.57 17.62 -13.44
C ILE A 233 -16.35 16.69 -13.51
N TYR A 234 -16.50 15.40 -13.15
CA TYR A 234 -15.39 14.44 -13.30
C TYR A 234 -14.89 14.39 -14.75
N GLY A 235 -13.57 14.45 -14.91
CA GLY A 235 -12.91 14.48 -16.21
C GLY A 235 -12.97 15.84 -16.93
N THR A 236 -13.54 16.88 -16.33
CA THR A 236 -13.57 18.24 -16.89
C THR A 236 -12.47 19.13 -16.29
N PRO A 237 -12.14 20.26 -16.93
CA PRO A 237 -11.16 21.23 -16.38
C PRO A 237 -11.52 21.79 -15.00
N GLN A 238 -12.80 21.78 -14.62
CA GLN A 238 -13.27 22.28 -13.33
C GLN A 238 -13.11 21.29 -12.16
N GLU A 239 -12.80 20.02 -12.47
CA GLU A 239 -12.72 18.98 -11.45
C GLU A 239 -11.76 19.34 -10.31
N GLN A 240 -10.51 19.70 -10.62
CA GLN A 240 -9.51 19.96 -9.60
C GLN A 240 -9.86 21.15 -8.69
N GLU A 241 -10.41 22.22 -9.25
CA GLU A 241 -10.85 23.38 -8.46
C GLU A 241 -11.93 22.98 -7.45
N GLN A 242 -12.92 22.21 -7.86
CA GLN A 242 -13.99 21.75 -6.98
C GLN A 242 -13.52 20.70 -5.96
N ILE A 243 -12.56 19.87 -6.32
CA ILE A 243 -11.90 18.97 -5.37
C ILE A 243 -11.12 19.76 -4.33
N ASP A 244 -10.36 20.78 -4.73
CA ASP A 244 -9.60 21.63 -3.79
C ASP A 244 -10.53 22.30 -2.76
N LEU A 245 -11.76 22.63 -3.13
CA LEU A 245 -12.76 23.23 -2.25
C LEU A 245 -13.46 22.20 -1.33
N LYS A 246 -13.90 21.06 -1.85
CA LYS A 246 -14.79 20.13 -1.15
C LYS A 246 -14.08 19.00 -0.43
N TYR A 247 -12.93 18.54 -0.94
CA TYR A 247 -12.19 17.43 -0.35
C TYR A 247 -11.77 17.70 1.13
N PRO A 248 -11.36 18.91 1.53
CA PRO A 248 -11.07 19.23 2.92
C PRO A 248 -12.24 19.07 3.90
N GLU A 249 -13.49 19.04 3.41
CA GLU A 249 -14.68 18.80 4.23
C GLU A 249 -14.83 17.31 4.62
N CYS A 250 -14.14 16.41 3.94
CA CYS A 250 -14.20 14.98 4.24
C CYS A 250 -13.65 14.68 5.64
N GLU A 251 -14.28 13.74 6.33
CA GLU A 251 -13.77 13.16 7.56
C GLU A 251 -12.39 12.54 7.33
N ASN A 252 -11.47 12.75 8.27
CA ASN A 252 -10.13 12.13 8.25
C ASN A 252 -10.19 10.72 8.83
N ILE A 253 -10.54 9.74 8.00
CA ILE A 253 -10.77 8.35 8.40
C ILE A 253 -10.16 7.37 7.38
N SER A 254 -9.62 6.22 7.85
CA SER A 254 -9.17 5.18 6.95
C SER A 254 -10.34 4.38 6.38
N ILE A 255 -10.13 3.77 5.22
CA ILE A 255 -11.11 2.87 4.57
C ILE A 255 -11.42 1.66 5.47
N ASP A 256 -10.45 1.23 6.29
CA ASP A 256 -10.59 0.12 7.22
C ASP A 256 -11.68 0.42 8.26
N TYR A 257 -11.59 1.56 8.94
CA TYR A 257 -12.62 2.00 9.91
C TYR A 257 -13.90 2.49 9.25
N ALA A 258 -13.78 3.10 8.07
CA ALA A 258 -14.94 3.69 7.40
C ALA A 258 -15.88 2.62 6.83
N ILE A 259 -15.33 1.57 6.23
CA ILE A 259 -16.07 0.56 5.46
C ILE A 259 -15.76 -0.85 5.95
N MET A 260 -14.45 -1.26 6.04
CA MET A 260 -14.10 -2.67 6.18
C MET A 260 -14.51 -3.28 7.53
N GLU A 261 -14.52 -2.51 8.61
CA GLU A 261 -15.04 -2.98 9.92
C GLU A 261 -16.58 -3.03 10.00
N LYS A 262 -17.30 -2.46 9.01
CA LYS A 262 -18.76 -2.29 9.08
C LYS A 262 -19.53 -3.04 8.00
N ALA A 263 -18.93 -3.25 6.84
CA ALA A 263 -19.61 -3.84 5.71
C ALA A 263 -19.79 -5.35 5.89
N GLU A 264 -20.95 -5.87 5.49
CA GLU A 264 -21.33 -7.27 5.69
C GLU A 264 -20.80 -8.21 4.61
N GLU A 265 -20.66 -7.73 3.36
CA GLU A 265 -20.23 -8.52 2.21
C GLU A 265 -18.73 -8.36 1.94
N ILE A 266 -17.91 -8.59 2.99
CA ILE A 266 -16.45 -8.60 2.90
C ILE A 266 -15.96 -10.06 2.91
N PHE A 267 -15.00 -10.33 2.04
CA PHE A 267 -14.34 -11.60 1.90
C PHE A 267 -12.84 -11.46 2.02
N VAL A 268 -12.19 -12.50 2.54
CA VAL A 268 -10.72 -12.59 2.57
C VAL A 268 -10.25 -13.66 1.59
N PHE A 269 -9.21 -13.35 0.84
CA PHE A 269 -8.46 -14.31 0.05
C PHE A 269 -7.12 -14.57 0.75
N PRO A 270 -6.97 -15.68 1.50
CA PRO A 270 -5.69 -16.06 2.08
C PRO A 270 -4.64 -16.28 1.00
N ALA A 271 -3.50 -15.62 1.10
CA ALA A 271 -2.47 -15.67 0.08
C ALA A 271 -1.05 -15.71 0.70
N ASN A 272 -0.10 -16.20 -0.08
CA ASN A 272 1.30 -16.27 0.33
C ASN A 272 2.21 -15.91 -0.86
N PHE A 273 2.37 -14.65 -1.10
CA PHE A 273 3.21 -14.11 -2.19
C PHE A 273 4.41 -13.30 -1.68
N GLY A 274 4.84 -13.53 -0.43
CA GLY A 274 5.99 -12.83 0.16
C GLY A 274 5.74 -11.33 0.33
N TRP A 275 4.62 -10.99 1.01
CA TRP A 275 4.21 -9.62 1.26
C TRP A 275 4.92 -9.01 2.47
N SER A 276 5.26 -7.73 2.35
CA SER A 276 5.65 -6.84 3.45
C SER A 276 5.17 -5.42 3.18
N ASP A 277 4.67 -4.75 4.22
CA ASP A 277 4.35 -3.31 4.15
C ASP A 277 5.59 -2.42 4.12
N LEU A 278 6.77 -3.01 4.34
CA LEU A 278 8.03 -2.31 4.42
C LEU A 278 7.95 -1.10 5.37
N GLY A 279 7.39 -1.30 6.56
CA GLY A 279 7.10 -0.22 7.51
C GLY A 279 8.32 0.28 8.28
N THR A 280 9.40 -0.51 8.34
CA THR A 280 10.60 -0.24 9.16
C THR A 280 11.86 -0.78 8.51
N TRP A 281 13.04 -0.33 9.00
CA TRP A 281 14.35 -0.86 8.60
C TRP A 281 14.50 -2.35 8.92
N GLY A 282 13.93 -2.79 10.06
CA GLY A 282 13.89 -4.20 10.42
C GLY A 282 13.10 -5.04 9.41
N SER A 283 12.00 -4.51 8.87
CA SER A 283 11.25 -5.17 7.80
C SER A 283 12.03 -5.20 6.48
N LEU A 284 12.81 -4.17 6.17
CA LEU A 284 13.70 -4.15 5.01
C LEU A 284 14.82 -5.19 5.16
N LEU A 285 15.48 -5.25 6.33
CA LEU A 285 16.49 -6.27 6.64
C LEU A 285 15.93 -7.70 6.45
N ALA A 286 14.70 -7.94 6.90
CA ALA A 286 14.04 -9.24 6.79
C ALA A 286 13.75 -9.65 5.33
N GLN A 287 13.55 -8.69 4.43
CA GLN A 287 13.29 -8.92 3.00
C GLN A 287 14.55 -8.86 2.12
N SER A 288 15.67 -8.38 2.67
CA SER A 288 16.93 -8.25 1.93
C SER A 288 17.74 -9.56 1.95
N HIS A 289 18.56 -9.76 0.92
CA HIS A 289 19.59 -10.79 0.95
C HIS A 289 20.60 -10.48 2.07
N ARG A 290 20.92 -11.48 2.88
CA ARG A 290 21.84 -11.34 4.02
C ARG A 290 23.07 -12.20 3.84
N ASP A 291 24.22 -11.68 4.25
CA ASP A 291 25.45 -12.47 4.34
C ASP A 291 25.38 -13.51 5.49
N LEU A 292 26.44 -14.30 5.66
CA LEU A 292 26.53 -15.35 6.69
C LEU A 292 26.46 -14.80 8.13
N TYR A 293 26.69 -13.50 8.31
CA TYR A 293 26.65 -12.82 9.60
C TYR A 293 25.33 -12.04 9.82
N GLY A 294 24.39 -12.19 8.91
CA GLY A 294 23.07 -11.55 9.01
C GLY A 294 23.04 -10.08 8.55
N ASN A 295 24.12 -9.57 7.92
CA ASN A 295 24.10 -8.21 7.39
C ASN A 295 23.41 -8.15 6.04
N ALA A 296 22.68 -7.08 5.79
CA ALA A 296 22.18 -6.73 4.46
C ALA A 296 22.87 -5.46 3.96
N THR A 297 23.35 -5.47 2.72
CA THR A 297 23.99 -4.32 2.09
C THR A 297 23.25 -3.97 0.81
N ILE A 298 22.83 -2.72 0.67
CA ILE A 298 22.16 -2.17 -0.51
C ILE A 298 23.04 -1.03 -1.02
N GLY A 299 23.71 -1.28 -2.15
CA GLY A 299 24.74 -0.42 -2.74
C GLY A 299 25.96 -1.21 -3.22
N ASN A 300 26.84 -0.57 -4.01
CA ASN A 300 27.90 -1.27 -4.76
C ASN A 300 29.26 -1.33 -4.04
N ASN A 301 29.56 -0.39 -3.14
CA ASN A 301 30.90 -0.21 -2.57
C ASN A 301 30.92 -0.38 -1.04
N ILE A 302 30.22 -1.39 -0.52
CA ILE A 302 30.08 -1.64 0.92
C ILE A 302 30.90 -2.85 1.32
N GLN A 303 31.79 -2.70 2.32
CA GLN A 303 32.58 -3.75 2.90
C GLN A 303 32.26 -3.89 4.41
N MET A 304 31.84 -5.10 4.80
CA MET A 304 31.53 -5.44 6.21
C MET A 304 32.68 -6.26 6.78
N ILE A 305 33.24 -5.85 7.93
CA ILE A 305 34.35 -6.52 8.61
C ILE A 305 33.93 -6.75 10.08
N GLU A 306 33.95 -8.01 10.55
CA GLU A 306 33.61 -8.37 11.94
C GLU A 306 32.28 -7.75 12.42
N SER A 307 31.32 -7.61 11.52
CA SER A 307 30.04 -6.92 11.76
C SER A 307 28.87 -7.89 11.59
N LYS A 308 27.79 -7.71 12.39
CA LYS A 308 26.65 -8.66 12.42
C LYS A 308 25.31 -7.95 12.48
N ASN A 309 24.30 -8.55 11.82
CA ASN A 309 22.89 -8.12 11.91
C ASN A 309 22.66 -6.63 11.60
N ASN A 310 23.42 -6.06 10.69
CA ASN A 310 23.28 -4.67 10.26
C ASN A 310 22.53 -4.57 8.95
N ILE A 311 21.92 -3.41 8.71
CA ILE A 311 21.49 -3.01 7.37
C ILE A 311 22.26 -1.75 6.97
N VAL A 312 22.86 -1.79 5.79
CA VAL A 312 23.61 -0.67 5.22
C VAL A 312 22.99 -0.33 3.87
N HIS A 313 22.51 0.89 3.74
CA HIS A 313 21.93 1.41 2.52
C HIS A 313 22.67 2.66 2.09
N THR A 314 23.41 2.58 0.99
CA THR A 314 24.05 3.72 0.34
C THR A 314 24.17 3.43 -1.16
N LEU A 315 23.48 4.20 -1.98
CA LEU A 315 23.53 4.10 -3.43
C LEU A 315 24.59 5.04 -4.03
N SER A 316 25.31 5.78 -3.18
CA SER A 316 26.41 6.65 -3.62
C SER A 316 27.63 5.83 -4.11
N GLU A 317 28.48 6.45 -4.93
CA GLU A 317 29.74 5.87 -5.41
C GLU A 317 30.83 5.79 -4.32
N LYS A 318 30.53 6.28 -3.10
CA LYS A 318 31.50 6.27 -1.98
C LYS A 318 31.79 4.85 -1.54
N LYS A 319 33.07 4.58 -1.27
CA LYS A 319 33.47 3.35 -0.59
C LYS A 319 33.11 3.47 0.90
N VAL A 320 32.30 2.50 1.37
CA VAL A 320 31.88 2.41 2.79
C VAL A 320 32.52 1.16 3.39
N VAL A 321 33.30 1.32 4.46
CA VAL A 321 33.90 0.21 5.21
C VAL A 321 33.40 0.27 6.63
N ILE A 322 32.79 -0.82 7.10
CA ILE A 322 32.19 -0.92 8.44
C ILE A 322 32.87 -2.06 9.18
N GLN A 323 33.49 -1.76 10.33
CA GLN A 323 34.13 -2.74 11.18
C GLN A 323 33.51 -2.72 12.58
N GLY A 324 33.17 -3.91 13.10
CA GLY A 324 32.80 -4.12 14.50
C GLY A 324 31.37 -3.65 14.89
N LEU A 325 30.49 -3.28 13.94
CA LEU A 325 29.10 -2.92 14.24
C LEU A 325 28.21 -4.16 14.37
N GLU A 326 27.29 -4.13 15.34
CA GLU A 326 26.27 -5.15 15.51
C GLU A 326 24.89 -4.55 15.79
N GLY A 327 23.90 -4.90 14.95
CA GLY A 327 22.51 -4.47 15.10
C GLY A 327 22.29 -2.98 14.77
N TYR A 328 22.94 -2.45 13.74
CA TYR A 328 22.80 -1.05 13.33
C TYR A 328 22.15 -0.89 11.95
N ILE A 329 21.53 0.25 11.80
CA ILE A 329 21.12 0.87 10.54
C ILE A 329 22.22 1.87 10.17
N VAL A 330 22.74 1.76 8.96
CA VAL A 330 23.64 2.76 8.33
C VAL A 330 22.99 3.16 7.03
N ALA A 331 22.58 4.41 6.90
CA ALA A 331 21.89 4.88 5.70
C ALA A 331 22.43 6.25 5.28
N GLU A 332 22.71 6.43 3.99
CA GLU A 332 23.18 7.68 3.43
C GLU A 332 22.29 8.08 2.24
N GLU A 333 21.82 9.32 2.27
CA GLU A 333 21.11 9.94 1.15
C GLU A 333 21.35 11.47 1.20
N ASP A 334 21.56 12.09 0.05
CA ASP A 334 21.70 13.55 -0.15
C ASP A 334 22.64 14.22 0.88
N GLY A 335 23.81 13.62 1.13
CA GLY A 335 24.82 14.14 2.04
C GLY A 335 24.51 13.94 3.52
N THR A 336 23.43 13.29 3.87
CA THR A 336 23.06 12.93 5.24
C THR A 336 23.41 11.47 5.53
N LEU A 337 24.17 11.24 6.60
CA LEU A 337 24.51 9.89 7.08
C LEU A 337 23.82 9.63 8.42
N LEU A 338 22.99 8.60 8.46
CA LEU A 338 22.40 8.05 9.69
C LEU A 338 23.17 6.81 10.13
N ILE A 339 23.58 6.76 11.41
CA ILE A 339 24.03 5.56 12.08
C ILE A 339 23.20 5.40 13.35
N CYS A 340 22.33 4.40 13.39
CA CYS A 340 21.33 4.24 14.45
C CYS A 340 21.22 2.75 14.83
N LYS A 341 21.02 2.44 16.12
CA LYS A 341 20.70 1.06 16.51
C LYS A 341 19.38 0.61 15.91
N MET A 342 19.30 -0.63 15.42
CA MET A 342 18.09 -1.22 14.90
C MET A 342 16.93 -1.18 15.92
N SER A 343 17.24 -1.37 17.21
CA SER A 343 16.26 -1.27 18.30
C SER A 343 15.62 0.11 18.46
N GLU A 344 16.24 1.15 17.91
CA GLU A 344 15.80 2.55 17.99
C GLU A 344 15.09 3.03 16.70
N GLU A 345 14.82 2.14 15.75
CA GLU A 345 14.25 2.48 14.43
C GLU A 345 12.93 3.29 14.52
N GLN A 346 12.12 3.09 15.55
CA GLN A 346 10.88 3.84 15.74
C GLN A 346 11.12 5.31 16.12
N ARG A 347 12.32 5.64 16.62
CA ARG A 347 12.71 7.01 17.01
C ARG A 347 13.33 7.81 15.88
N ILE A 348 13.56 7.20 14.71
CA ILE A 348 14.18 7.88 13.57
C ILE A 348 13.43 9.17 13.19
N LYS A 349 12.09 9.19 13.32
CA LYS A 349 11.31 10.43 13.15
C LYS A 349 11.78 11.57 14.07
N GLN A 350 12.16 11.26 15.31
CA GLN A 350 12.64 12.29 16.25
C GLN A 350 14.02 12.82 15.84
N PHE A 351 14.86 11.96 15.24
CA PHE A 351 16.20 12.33 14.80
C PHE A 351 16.17 13.21 13.55
N SER A 352 15.19 12.99 12.68
CA SER A 352 15.03 13.74 11.43
C SER A 352 14.47 15.16 11.63
N GLY A 353 13.89 15.47 12.79
CA GLY A 353 13.13 16.71 13.01
C GLY A 353 11.79 16.75 12.23
N MET A 354 11.39 15.66 11.56
CA MET A 354 10.07 15.51 10.93
C MET A 354 9.03 15.17 12.00
N ASN A 355 8.08 16.05 12.24
CA ASN A 355 6.97 15.87 13.19
C ASN A 355 5.77 15.16 12.55
#